data_af118c3a132781439856d0c4eb1c4fc9
#
_entry.id   af118c3a132781439856d0c4eb1c4fc9
#
_cell.length_a   1.000
_cell.length_b   1.000
_cell.length_c   1.000
_cell.angle_alpha   90.00
_cell.angle_beta   90.00
_cell.angle_gamma   90.00
#
_symmetry.space_group_name_H-M   'P 1'
#
loop_
_entity.id
_entity.type
_entity.pdbx_description
1 polymer ?
#
loop_
_entity_poly.entity_id
_entity_poly.type
_entity_poly.pdbx_seq_one_letter_code
_entity_poly.pdbx_strand_id
1 'polypeptide(L)'
;KRIKDGISVDSEVVKLEKEIWNIANVINNKLKINGAWFFQVKKDKKDHYKLLEIAPRIAGTMGLTRNLGINYPLLTIYNNLKIPIEIVENKYEIEVDRALFNRYVTNIYYENVYIDLDDTLILNGKVNTFLIMFLYQCVNNNKKIFLITKHKNKVNNTLSKYKISTEIFEEIILLKDYENKSDVIQDRASIFIDDSFSERKKVFEKTDIPVFDLDSIECLIDWRDY
;
A
#
# COMPACT_ATOMS: atom_id res chain seq x y z
N LYS A 1 3.85 -22.22 8.46
CA LYS A 1 3.00 -21.23 9.16
C LYS A 1 3.62 -20.90 10.51
N ARG A 2 3.95 -19.64 10.75
CA ARG A 2 4.38 -19.11 12.06
C ARG A 2 3.19 -18.40 12.73
N ILE A 3 3.01 -18.64 14.03
CA ILE A 3 1.94 -18.04 14.83
C ILE A 3 2.57 -17.16 15.89
N LYS A 4 2.06 -15.93 16.07
CA LYS A 4 2.40 -15.01 17.15
C LYS A 4 1.09 -14.52 17.77
N ASP A 5 0.97 -14.67 19.09
CA ASP A 5 -0.20 -14.22 19.85
C ASP A 5 -1.56 -14.74 19.29
N GLY A 6 -1.58 -16.01 18.83
CA GLY A 6 -2.76 -16.64 18.24
C GLY A 6 -3.04 -16.26 16.77
N ILE A 7 -2.25 -15.35 16.19
CA ILE A 7 -2.41 -14.89 14.81
C ILE A 7 -1.37 -15.55 13.92
N SER A 8 -1.79 -16.05 12.74
CA SER A 8 -0.85 -16.51 11.71
C SER A 8 -0.17 -15.29 11.09
N VAL A 9 1.13 -15.14 11.34
CA VAL A 9 1.93 -13.99 10.85
C VAL A 9 2.72 -14.33 9.62
N ASP A 10 3.05 -15.61 9.42
CA ASP A 10 3.84 -16.10 8.30
C ASP A 10 3.17 -17.39 7.78
N SER A 11 2.86 -17.43 6.50
CA SER A 11 2.12 -18.55 5.88
C SER A 11 2.39 -18.61 4.37
N GLU A 12 2.44 -19.80 3.86
CA GLU A 12 2.60 -20.12 2.44
C GLU A 12 1.50 -21.07 1.95
N VAL A 13 1.30 -21.12 0.65
CA VAL A 13 0.45 -22.12 0.00
C VAL A 13 1.32 -23.33 -0.33
N VAL A 14 0.89 -24.50 0.15
CA VAL A 14 1.60 -25.76 -0.08
C VAL A 14 0.71 -26.75 -0.80
N LYS A 15 1.33 -27.74 -1.44
CA LYS A 15 0.60 -28.86 -2.05
C LYS A 15 -0.17 -29.62 -0.98
N LEU A 16 -1.46 -29.83 -1.23
CA LEU A 16 -2.35 -30.50 -0.29
C LEU A 16 -2.01 -31.99 -0.18
N GLU A 17 -1.69 -32.45 1.05
CA GLU A 17 -1.48 -33.86 1.34
C GLU A 17 -2.81 -34.63 1.31
N LYS A 18 -2.77 -35.89 0.88
CA LYS A 18 -3.96 -36.76 0.75
C LYS A 18 -4.73 -36.93 2.07
N GLU A 19 -4.01 -36.99 3.18
CA GLU A 19 -4.63 -37.10 4.52
C GLU A 19 -5.46 -35.87 4.87
N ILE A 20 -4.94 -34.65 4.59
CA ILE A 20 -5.67 -33.39 4.81
C ILE A 20 -6.90 -33.31 3.90
N TRP A 21 -6.75 -33.73 2.64
CA TRP A 21 -7.87 -33.79 1.70
C TRP A 21 -9.00 -34.70 2.20
N ASN A 22 -8.65 -35.88 2.74
CA ASN A 22 -9.62 -36.80 3.32
C ASN A 22 -10.33 -36.20 4.54
N ILE A 23 -9.60 -35.52 5.42
CA ILE A 23 -10.19 -34.82 6.56
C ILE A 23 -11.19 -33.75 6.07
N ALA A 24 -10.81 -32.94 5.07
CA ALA A 24 -11.68 -31.92 4.49
C ALA A 24 -12.99 -32.53 3.95
N ASN A 25 -12.91 -33.63 3.20
CA ASN A 25 -14.09 -34.31 2.66
C ASN A 25 -15.01 -34.86 3.75
N VAL A 26 -14.45 -35.47 4.81
CA VAL A 26 -15.24 -35.95 5.95
C VAL A 26 -15.98 -34.81 6.63
N ILE A 27 -15.30 -33.70 6.87
CA ILE A 27 -15.90 -32.50 7.48
C ILE A 27 -17.02 -31.97 6.61
N ASN A 28 -16.75 -31.75 5.31
CA ASN A 28 -17.72 -31.20 4.37
C ASN A 28 -18.98 -32.04 4.25
N ASN A 29 -18.83 -33.38 4.21
CA ASN A 29 -19.96 -34.28 4.11
C ASN A 29 -20.82 -34.36 5.38
N LYS A 30 -20.19 -34.23 6.56
CA LYS A 30 -20.88 -34.31 7.85
C LYS A 30 -21.54 -33.01 8.26
N LEU A 31 -20.85 -31.86 8.09
CA LEU A 31 -21.34 -30.60 8.60
C LEU A 31 -22.17 -29.80 7.61
N LYS A 32 -22.06 -30.05 6.31
CA LYS A 32 -22.83 -29.37 5.24
C LYS A 32 -22.82 -27.85 5.40
N ILE A 33 -21.66 -27.27 5.70
CA ILE A 33 -21.52 -25.84 5.90
C ILE A 33 -21.73 -25.13 4.56
N ASN A 34 -22.63 -24.15 4.55
CA ASN A 34 -22.88 -23.32 3.37
C ASN A 34 -21.96 -22.09 3.38
N GLY A 35 -21.27 -21.85 2.27
CA GLY A 35 -20.30 -20.76 2.13
C GLY A 35 -18.88 -21.15 2.58
N ALA A 36 -18.03 -20.14 2.78
CA ALA A 36 -16.64 -20.35 3.12
C ALA A 36 -16.45 -20.80 4.58
N TRP A 37 -15.60 -21.76 4.77
CA TRP A 37 -15.18 -22.26 6.06
C TRP A 37 -13.73 -22.70 6.03
N PHE A 38 -13.12 -22.87 7.19
CA PHE A 38 -11.77 -23.44 7.28
C PHE A 38 -11.65 -24.41 8.44
N PHE A 39 -10.61 -25.20 8.42
CA PHE A 39 -10.20 -26.03 9.55
C PHE A 39 -8.69 -25.93 9.75
N GLN A 40 -8.23 -26.26 10.94
CA GLN A 40 -6.83 -26.33 11.28
C GLN A 40 -6.46 -27.74 11.72
N VAL A 41 -5.32 -28.17 11.27
CA VAL A 41 -4.72 -29.47 11.66
C VAL A 41 -3.29 -29.28 12.13
N LYS A 42 -2.82 -30.18 12.96
CA LYS A 42 -1.45 -30.23 13.40
C LYS A 42 -1.01 -31.71 13.45
N LYS A 43 0.22 -31.99 13.06
CA LYS A 43 0.80 -33.33 13.20
C LYS A 43 1.09 -33.64 14.68
N ASP A 44 0.73 -34.84 15.11
CA ASP A 44 1.09 -35.36 16.43
C ASP A 44 2.54 -35.94 16.41
N LYS A 45 2.97 -36.48 17.54
CA LYS A 45 4.32 -37.08 17.68
C LYS A 45 4.56 -38.30 16.77
N LYS A 46 3.50 -38.88 16.17
CA LYS A 46 3.53 -40.02 15.25
C LYS A 46 3.33 -39.60 13.80
N ASP A 47 3.46 -38.29 13.52
CA ASP A 47 3.30 -37.67 12.18
C ASP A 47 1.90 -37.78 11.58
N HIS A 48 0.85 -38.02 12.40
CA HIS A 48 -0.53 -38.03 11.98
C HIS A 48 -1.20 -36.69 12.21
N TYR A 49 -2.02 -36.24 11.25
CA TYR A 49 -2.77 -35.02 11.39
C TYR A 49 -3.90 -35.16 12.41
N LYS A 50 -3.97 -34.22 13.33
CA LYS A 50 -5.05 -34.07 14.32
C LYS A 50 -5.81 -32.78 14.03
N LEU A 51 -7.12 -32.88 13.98
CA LEU A 51 -8.01 -31.73 13.85
C LEU A 51 -7.95 -30.89 15.12
N LEU A 52 -7.72 -29.58 14.98
CA LEU A 52 -7.67 -28.63 16.07
C LEU A 52 -8.94 -27.77 16.13
N GLU A 53 -9.37 -27.28 14.96
CA GLU A 53 -10.45 -26.30 14.87
C GLU A 53 -11.19 -26.48 13.55
N ILE A 54 -12.51 -26.27 13.57
CA ILE A 54 -13.34 -26.02 12.40
C ILE A 54 -14.08 -24.70 12.63
N ALA A 55 -14.02 -23.78 11.68
CA ALA A 55 -14.69 -22.50 11.79
C ALA A 55 -15.51 -22.18 10.52
N PRO A 56 -16.82 -21.92 10.65
CA PRO A 56 -17.71 -21.58 9.53
C PRO A 56 -17.55 -20.09 9.17
N ARG A 57 -16.34 -19.68 8.88
CA ARG A 57 -15.96 -18.32 8.48
C ARG A 57 -14.71 -18.35 7.60
N ILE A 58 -14.45 -17.25 6.96
CA ILE A 58 -13.25 -17.06 6.14
C ILE A 58 -12.00 -17.03 7.04
N ALA A 59 -10.95 -17.72 6.62
CA ALA A 59 -9.67 -17.74 7.32
C ALA A 59 -8.96 -16.38 7.28
N GLY A 60 -8.26 -16.04 8.36
CA GLY A 60 -7.45 -14.81 8.41
C GLY A 60 -6.30 -14.78 7.41
N THR A 61 -5.89 -15.94 6.85
CA THR A 61 -4.87 -16.07 5.81
C THR A 61 -5.42 -16.08 4.39
N MET A 62 -6.70 -15.74 4.19
CA MET A 62 -7.35 -15.76 2.88
C MET A 62 -6.66 -14.87 1.83
N GLY A 63 -5.83 -13.91 2.27
CA GLY A 63 -5.03 -13.07 1.37
C GLY A 63 -4.17 -13.88 0.40
N LEU A 64 -3.65 -15.02 0.83
CA LEU A 64 -2.90 -15.95 -0.03
C LEU A 64 -3.76 -16.43 -1.20
N THR A 65 -4.90 -17.02 -0.92
CA THR A 65 -5.78 -17.56 -1.95
C THR A 65 -6.44 -16.45 -2.78
N ARG A 66 -6.69 -15.27 -2.17
CA ARG A 66 -7.19 -14.10 -2.90
C ARG A 66 -6.23 -13.65 -3.98
N ASN A 67 -4.92 -13.65 -3.71
CA ASN A 67 -3.90 -13.32 -4.70
C ASN A 67 -3.76 -14.41 -5.78
N LEU A 68 -4.09 -15.66 -5.48
CA LEU A 68 -4.18 -16.72 -6.50
C LEU A 68 -5.48 -16.67 -7.33
N GLY A 69 -6.35 -15.69 -7.13
CA GLY A 69 -7.59 -15.52 -7.88
C GLY A 69 -8.85 -16.03 -7.18
N ILE A 70 -8.73 -16.62 -5.99
CA ILE A 70 -9.85 -17.22 -5.26
C ILE A 70 -10.41 -16.24 -4.23
N ASN A 71 -11.56 -15.64 -4.51
CA ASN A 71 -12.24 -14.68 -3.65
C ASN A 71 -13.34 -15.34 -2.82
N TYR A 72 -13.00 -15.94 -1.68
CA TYR A 72 -13.97 -16.64 -0.83
C TYR A 72 -15.18 -15.80 -0.39
N PRO A 73 -15.07 -14.50 -0.03
CA PRO A 73 -16.24 -13.67 0.23
C PRO A 73 -17.23 -13.66 -0.94
N LEU A 74 -16.74 -13.38 -2.15
CA LEU A 74 -17.56 -13.33 -3.35
C LEU A 74 -18.14 -14.69 -3.70
N LEU A 75 -17.34 -15.77 -3.61
CA LEU A 75 -17.79 -17.14 -3.83
C LEU A 75 -18.90 -17.54 -2.85
N THR A 76 -18.83 -17.09 -1.59
CA THR A 76 -19.87 -17.34 -0.60
C THR A 76 -21.19 -16.68 -1.00
N ILE A 77 -21.15 -15.45 -1.52
CA ILE A 77 -22.33 -14.73 -2.02
C ILE A 77 -22.93 -15.50 -3.20
N TYR A 78 -22.13 -15.85 -4.20
CA TYR A 78 -22.59 -16.57 -5.39
C TYR A 78 -23.18 -17.94 -5.04
N ASN A 79 -22.55 -18.67 -4.11
CA ASN A 79 -23.07 -19.94 -3.64
C ASN A 79 -24.47 -19.80 -2.99
N ASN A 80 -24.66 -18.76 -2.16
CA ASN A 80 -25.96 -18.49 -1.55
C ASN A 80 -27.03 -18.09 -2.58
N LEU A 81 -26.62 -17.34 -3.61
CA LEU A 81 -27.50 -16.95 -4.72
C LEU A 81 -27.70 -18.05 -5.77
N LYS A 82 -27.03 -19.21 -5.60
CA LYS A 82 -27.01 -20.34 -6.55
C LYS A 82 -26.58 -19.94 -7.97
N ILE A 83 -25.68 -18.95 -8.06
CA ILE A 83 -25.08 -18.49 -9.31
C ILE A 83 -23.93 -19.44 -9.65
N PRO A 84 -23.95 -20.09 -10.84
CA PRO A 84 -22.84 -20.91 -11.29
C PRO A 84 -21.60 -20.04 -11.50
N ILE A 85 -20.44 -20.55 -11.09
CA ILE A 85 -19.16 -19.84 -11.15
C ILE A 85 -18.10 -20.69 -11.79
N GLU A 86 -17.14 -20.02 -12.40
CA GLU A 86 -15.88 -20.58 -12.84
C GLU A 86 -14.74 -19.89 -12.10
N ILE A 87 -13.72 -20.66 -11.71
CA ILE A 87 -12.56 -20.14 -10.99
C ILE A 87 -11.33 -20.36 -11.85
N VAL A 88 -10.58 -19.26 -12.06
CA VAL A 88 -9.25 -19.31 -12.63
C VAL A 88 -8.23 -19.12 -11.51
N GLU A 89 -7.49 -20.18 -11.22
CA GLU A 89 -6.45 -20.15 -10.19
C GLU A 89 -5.08 -19.95 -10.85
N ASN A 90 -4.38 -18.90 -10.42
CA ASN A 90 -3.00 -18.64 -10.82
C ASN A 90 -2.05 -19.64 -10.14
N LYS A 91 -1.11 -20.18 -10.93
CA LYS A 91 -0.15 -21.21 -10.47
C LYS A 91 1.23 -20.58 -10.26
N TYR A 92 1.44 -19.92 -9.14
CA TYR A 92 2.73 -19.44 -8.67
C TYR A 92 2.84 -19.64 -7.16
N GLU A 93 4.06 -19.67 -6.67
CA GLU A 93 4.33 -19.74 -5.24
C GLU A 93 4.06 -18.38 -4.60
N ILE A 94 3.40 -18.38 -3.44
CA ILE A 94 3.08 -17.19 -2.70
C ILE A 94 3.19 -17.44 -1.20
N GLU A 95 3.81 -16.49 -0.54
CA GLU A 95 3.96 -16.43 0.90
C GLU A 95 3.42 -15.09 1.42
N VAL A 96 2.89 -15.07 2.63
CA VAL A 96 2.49 -13.84 3.32
C VAL A 96 3.21 -13.73 4.64
N ASP A 97 3.91 -12.62 4.84
CA ASP A 97 4.37 -12.15 6.14
C ASP A 97 3.49 -10.99 6.58
N ARG A 98 2.92 -11.09 7.79
CA ARG A 98 2.00 -10.10 8.34
C ARG A 98 2.73 -9.23 9.36
N ALA A 99 2.76 -7.94 9.09
CA ALA A 99 3.28 -6.94 9.99
C ALA A 99 2.17 -5.98 10.47
N LEU A 100 2.42 -5.33 11.59
CA LEU A 100 1.63 -4.16 11.97
C LEU A 100 1.97 -3.02 11.01
N PHE A 101 0.95 -2.29 10.61
CA PHE A 101 1.05 -1.16 9.70
C PHE A 101 0.44 0.07 10.37
N ASN A 102 1.16 1.18 10.36
CA ASN A 102 0.66 2.44 10.89
C ASN A 102 -0.35 3.05 9.92
N ARG A 103 -1.37 3.68 10.49
CA ARG A 103 -2.35 4.47 9.75
C ARG A 103 -2.52 5.78 10.47
N TYR A 104 -2.35 6.86 9.73
CA TYR A 104 -2.42 8.20 10.28
C TYR A 104 -3.74 8.87 9.87
N VAL A 105 -4.22 9.75 10.72
CA VAL A 105 -5.32 10.66 10.43
C VAL A 105 -4.85 12.03 10.87
N THR A 106 -4.79 12.96 9.94
CA THR A 106 -4.38 14.34 10.20
C THR A 106 -5.58 15.28 9.98
N ASN A 107 -5.51 16.44 10.57
CA ASN A 107 -6.44 17.55 10.30
C ASN A 107 -5.82 18.63 9.40
N ILE A 108 -4.77 18.28 8.68
CA ILE A 108 -4.07 19.20 7.77
C ILE A 108 -4.97 19.47 6.57
N TYR A 109 -5.34 20.74 6.38
CA TYR A 109 -6.03 21.20 5.18
C TYR A 109 -5.05 21.82 4.21
N TYR A 110 -5.05 21.38 2.96
CA TYR A 110 -4.26 21.93 1.88
C TYR A 110 -4.93 21.69 0.52
N GLU A 111 -4.70 22.58 -0.41
CA GLU A 111 -5.10 22.50 -1.81
C GLU A 111 -3.89 22.39 -2.72
N ASN A 112 -2.75 22.95 -2.29
CA ASN A 112 -1.50 22.99 -3.03
C ASN A 112 -0.41 22.17 -2.35
N VAL A 113 0.36 21.46 -3.15
CA VAL A 113 1.51 20.66 -2.72
C VAL A 113 2.74 21.14 -3.45
N TYR A 114 3.70 21.67 -2.71
CA TYR A 114 5.00 22.08 -3.24
C TYR A 114 6.03 21.00 -2.91
N ILE A 115 6.76 20.53 -3.90
CA ILE A 115 7.77 19.48 -3.72
C ILE A 115 9.10 19.86 -4.37
N ASP A 116 10.19 19.37 -3.79
CA ASP A 116 11.51 19.39 -4.42
C ASP A 116 11.73 18.20 -5.34
N LEU A 117 12.73 18.29 -6.24
CA LEU A 117 13.10 17.25 -7.19
C LEU A 117 14.25 16.38 -6.68
N ASP A 118 15.42 17.02 -6.44
CA ASP A 118 16.66 16.31 -6.14
C ASP A 118 16.68 15.83 -4.70
N ASP A 119 17.06 14.59 -4.48
CA ASP A 119 17.03 13.90 -3.18
C ASP A 119 15.66 13.87 -2.49
N THR A 120 14.60 14.32 -3.19
CA THR A 120 13.22 14.31 -2.75
C THR A 120 12.36 13.42 -3.65
N LEU A 121 11.99 13.87 -4.85
CA LEU A 121 11.25 13.07 -5.83
C LEU A 121 12.14 12.04 -6.52
N ILE A 122 13.41 12.40 -6.74
CA ILE A 122 14.45 11.51 -7.24
C ILE A 122 15.48 11.28 -6.15
N LEU A 123 15.45 10.13 -5.52
CA LEU A 123 16.31 9.76 -4.40
C LEU A 123 17.34 8.70 -4.83
N ASN A 124 18.64 8.96 -4.63
CA ASN A 124 19.71 8.02 -4.98
C ASN A 124 19.64 7.50 -6.44
N GLY A 125 19.28 8.37 -7.39
CA GLY A 125 19.14 8.01 -8.80
C GLY A 125 17.96 7.12 -9.13
N LYS A 126 16.95 7.04 -8.25
CA LYS A 126 15.70 6.32 -8.42
C LYS A 126 14.51 7.21 -8.09
N VAL A 127 13.35 6.88 -8.64
CA VAL A 127 12.10 7.55 -8.28
C VAL A 127 11.71 7.16 -6.86
N ASN A 128 11.36 8.13 -6.03
CA ASN A 128 10.71 7.91 -4.74
C ASN A 128 9.26 7.46 -4.97
N THR A 129 9.05 6.14 -5.05
CA THR A 129 7.74 5.56 -5.37
C THR A 129 6.69 5.83 -4.30
N PHE A 130 7.11 6.05 -3.05
CA PHE A 130 6.22 6.39 -1.97
C PHE A 130 5.68 7.82 -2.11
N LEU A 131 6.55 8.77 -2.48
CA LEU A 131 6.13 10.12 -2.81
C LEU A 131 5.24 10.15 -4.07
N ILE A 132 5.59 9.39 -5.12
CA ILE A 132 4.76 9.26 -6.32
C ILE A 132 3.34 8.78 -5.98
N MET A 133 3.20 7.79 -5.11
CA MET A 133 1.87 7.33 -4.65
C MET A 133 1.07 8.49 -4.06
N PHE A 134 1.67 9.28 -3.18
CA PHE A 134 1.05 10.47 -2.60
C PHE A 134 0.66 11.52 -3.67
N LEU A 135 1.56 11.79 -4.64
CA LEU A 135 1.27 12.76 -5.71
C LEU A 135 0.07 12.31 -6.56
N TYR A 136 -0.06 11.03 -6.86
CA TYR A 136 -1.24 10.52 -7.59
C TYR A 136 -2.52 10.59 -6.75
N GLN A 137 -2.46 10.38 -5.43
CA GLN A 137 -3.60 10.67 -4.57
C GLN A 137 -3.98 12.17 -4.62
N CYS A 138 -3.00 13.06 -4.67
CA CYS A 138 -3.25 14.49 -4.86
C CYS A 138 -3.95 14.79 -6.20
N VAL A 139 -3.48 14.19 -7.30
CA VAL A 139 -4.12 14.32 -8.63
C VAL A 139 -5.56 13.82 -8.59
N ASN A 140 -5.81 12.63 -8.02
CA ASN A 140 -7.14 12.04 -7.91
C ASN A 140 -8.11 12.93 -7.09
N ASN A 141 -7.57 13.67 -6.13
CA ASN A 141 -8.34 14.59 -5.27
C ASN A 141 -8.31 16.05 -5.76
N ASN A 142 -7.94 16.30 -7.03
CA ASN A 142 -7.88 17.61 -7.67
C ASN A 142 -7.03 18.65 -6.93
N LYS A 143 -5.98 18.20 -6.24
CA LYS A 143 -5.00 19.09 -5.60
C LYS A 143 -3.94 19.51 -6.61
N LYS A 144 -3.46 20.73 -6.50
CA LYS A 144 -2.43 21.28 -7.38
C LYS A 144 -1.04 20.91 -6.86
N ILE A 145 -0.19 20.44 -7.75
CA ILE A 145 1.17 20.04 -7.42
C ILE A 145 2.14 20.98 -8.13
N PHE A 146 3.05 21.56 -7.36
CA PHE A 146 4.09 22.47 -7.84
C PHE A 146 5.46 21.83 -7.58
N LEU A 147 6.26 21.68 -8.64
CA LEU A 147 7.65 21.26 -8.52
C LEU A 147 8.55 22.46 -8.39
N ILE A 148 9.20 22.64 -7.22
CA ILE A 148 10.13 23.75 -7.00
C ILE A 148 11.55 23.18 -6.84
N THR A 149 12.45 23.53 -7.75
CA THR A 149 13.79 22.96 -7.72
C THR A 149 14.88 23.94 -8.15
N LYS A 150 16.11 23.68 -7.68
CA LYS A 150 17.35 24.35 -8.14
C LYS A 150 18.15 23.43 -9.06
N HIS A 151 17.47 22.48 -9.70
CA HIS A 151 18.10 21.47 -10.56
C HIS A 151 18.91 22.08 -11.70
N LYS A 152 20.18 21.67 -11.85
CA LYS A 152 21.12 22.24 -12.81
C LYS A 152 20.90 21.81 -14.26
N ASN A 153 20.22 20.69 -14.48
CA ASN A 153 19.91 20.17 -15.80
C ASN A 153 18.52 20.62 -16.27
N LYS A 154 18.18 20.32 -17.52
CA LYS A 154 16.81 20.54 -18.01
C LYS A 154 15.85 19.61 -17.26
N VAL A 155 15.02 20.16 -16.38
CA VAL A 155 14.08 19.42 -15.52
C VAL A 155 13.23 18.44 -16.33
N ASN A 156 12.67 18.88 -17.47
CA ASN A 156 11.85 18.02 -18.33
C ASN A 156 12.60 16.79 -18.83
N ASN A 157 13.91 16.91 -19.12
CA ASN A 157 14.72 15.76 -19.54
C ASN A 157 14.91 14.79 -18.36
N THR A 158 15.09 15.32 -17.14
CA THR A 158 15.20 14.51 -15.93
C THR A 158 13.90 13.78 -15.65
N LEU A 159 12.77 14.47 -15.66
CA LEU A 159 11.45 13.85 -15.46
C LEU A 159 11.19 12.76 -16.52
N SER A 160 11.46 13.05 -17.79
CA SER A 160 11.31 12.07 -18.89
C SER A 160 12.21 10.85 -18.72
N LYS A 161 13.47 11.04 -18.30
CA LYS A 161 14.41 9.95 -17.98
C LYS A 161 13.82 9.00 -16.93
N TYR A 162 13.19 9.53 -15.91
CA TYR A 162 12.58 8.77 -14.82
C TYR A 162 11.12 8.40 -15.06
N LYS A 163 10.58 8.66 -16.26
CA LYS A 163 9.20 8.32 -16.65
C LYS A 163 8.13 9.00 -15.78
N ILE A 164 8.42 10.19 -15.30
CA ILE A 164 7.48 11.02 -14.56
C ILE A 164 6.83 11.99 -15.56
N SER A 165 5.50 11.97 -15.66
CA SER A 165 4.78 12.90 -16.50
C SER A 165 4.89 14.34 -15.97
N THR A 166 5.16 15.29 -16.85
CA THR A 166 5.10 16.71 -16.50
C THR A 166 3.67 17.20 -16.24
N GLU A 167 2.67 16.47 -16.72
CA GLU A 167 1.25 16.82 -16.61
C GLU A 167 0.69 16.64 -15.20
N ILE A 168 1.41 15.97 -14.30
CA ILE A 168 0.99 15.89 -12.89
C ILE A 168 1.25 17.19 -12.14
N PHE A 169 2.08 18.09 -12.70
CA PHE A 169 2.43 19.35 -12.09
C PHE A 169 1.59 20.50 -12.70
N GLU A 170 0.99 21.31 -11.86
CA GLU A 170 0.37 22.59 -12.27
C GLU A 170 1.45 23.53 -12.83
N GLU A 171 2.62 23.54 -12.17
CA GLU A 171 3.76 24.35 -12.58
C GLU A 171 5.08 23.72 -12.14
N ILE A 172 6.11 23.90 -12.96
CA ILE A 172 7.51 23.54 -12.65
C ILE A 172 8.31 24.83 -12.50
N ILE A 173 8.69 25.15 -11.27
CA ILE A 173 9.37 26.38 -10.88
C ILE A 173 10.86 26.10 -10.74
N LEU A 174 11.66 26.59 -11.67
CA LEU A 174 13.10 26.47 -11.64
C LEU A 174 13.71 27.71 -11.00
N LEU A 175 14.36 27.53 -9.86
CA LEU A 175 15.02 28.57 -9.12
C LEU A 175 16.54 28.60 -9.37
N LYS A 176 17.12 29.79 -9.29
CA LYS A 176 18.56 29.98 -9.24
C LYS A 176 19.09 29.68 -7.83
N ASP A 177 20.40 29.41 -7.71
CA ASP A 177 21.01 29.06 -6.43
C ASP A 177 20.80 30.10 -5.31
N TYR A 178 20.69 31.38 -5.67
CA TYR A 178 20.49 32.48 -4.72
C TYR A 178 19.03 32.78 -4.38
N GLU A 179 18.06 32.17 -5.11
CA GLU A 179 16.65 32.33 -4.85
C GLU A 179 16.17 31.36 -3.77
N ASN A 180 15.20 31.76 -2.97
CA ASN A 180 14.66 30.91 -1.91
C ASN A 180 13.33 30.29 -2.33
N LYS A 181 13.13 29.01 -2.04
CA LYS A 181 11.85 28.33 -2.26
C LYS A 181 10.68 29.00 -1.53
N SER A 182 10.96 29.55 -0.35
CA SER A 182 9.99 30.30 0.44
C SER A 182 9.46 31.59 -0.22
N ASP A 183 10.13 32.10 -1.26
CA ASP A 183 9.71 33.34 -1.93
C ASP A 183 8.61 33.11 -2.96
N VAL A 184 8.49 31.86 -3.45
CA VAL A 184 7.51 31.47 -4.48
C VAL A 184 6.26 30.80 -3.91
N ILE A 185 6.28 30.36 -2.65
CA ILE A 185 5.13 29.78 -1.98
C ILE A 185 4.27 30.91 -1.41
N GLN A 186 3.11 31.16 -2.00
CA GLN A 186 2.26 32.29 -1.65
C GLN A 186 0.96 31.90 -0.95
N ASP A 187 0.45 30.69 -1.21
CA ASP A 187 -0.83 30.23 -0.68
C ASP A 187 -0.66 29.52 0.66
N ARG A 188 -1.46 29.92 1.66
CA ARG A 188 -1.46 29.29 2.99
C ARG A 188 -2.15 27.94 3.05
N ALA A 189 -3.05 27.63 2.10
CA ALA A 189 -3.64 26.30 1.96
C ALA A 189 -2.67 25.35 1.23
N SER A 190 -1.44 25.26 1.73
CA SER A 190 -0.33 24.55 1.07
C SER A 190 0.43 23.68 2.06
N ILE A 191 1.13 22.68 1.50
CA ILE A 191 2.18 21.94 2.19
C ILE A 191 3.46 21.96 1.36
N PHE A 192 4.60 21.77 2.02
CA PHE A 192 5.92 21.72 1.36
C PHE A 192 6.67 20.46 1.75
N ILE A 193 7.22 19.76 0.77
CA ILE A 193 7.97 18.50 0.93
C ILE A 193 9.37 18.68 0.32
N ASP A 194 10.39 18.47 1.13
CA ASP A 194 11.80 18.68 0.75
C ASP A 194 12.70 17.89 1.70
N ASP A 195 13.78 17.28 1.22
CA ASP A 195 14.75 16.56 2.06
C ASP A 195 15.60 17.53 2.90
N SER A 196 15.82 18.75 2.40
CA SER A 196 16.66 19.76 3.04
C SER A 196 15.98 20.40 4.24
N PHE A 197 16.46 20.12 5.45
CA PHE A 197 16.00 20.80 6.67
C PHE A 197 16.10 22.32 6.57
N SER A 198 17.16 22.85 5.95
CA SER A 198 17.36 24.30 5.82
C SER A 198 16.29 24.97 4.94
N GLU A 199 15.88 24.30 3.85
CA GLU A 199 14.80 24.81 2.98
C GLU A 199 13.43 24.70 3.69
N ARG A 200 13.15 23.57 4.34
CA ARG A 200 11.92 23.41 5.14
C ARG A 200 11.80 24.47 6.24
N LYS A 201 12.91 24.75 6.96
CA LYS A 201 12.95 25.76 8.00
C LYS A 201 12.61 27.16 7.46
N LYS A 202 13.27 27.56 6.34
CA LYS A 202 13.00 28.86 5.71
C LYS A 202 11.55 29.01 5.24
N VAL A 203 10.99 27.94 4.66
CA VAL A 203 9.59 27.93 4.23
C VAL A 203 8.68 28.06 5.43
N PHE A 204 8.86 27.25 6.46
CA PHE A 204 8.06 27.30 7.68
C PHE A 204 8.09 28.67 8.36
N GLU A 205 9.28 29.23 8.57
CA GLU A 205 9.46 30.53 9.23
C GLU A 205 8.82 31.69 8.45
N LYS A 206 8.76 31.59 7.12
CA LYS A 206 8.18 32.64 6.27
C LYS A 206 6.68 32.50 6.03
N THR A 207 6.19 31.29 5.90
CA THR A 207 4.81 31.03 5.40
C THR A 207 3.89 30.42 6.44
N ASP A 208 4.43 29.83 7.50
CA ASP A 208 3.70 29.09 8.54
C ASP A 208 2.88 27.89 8.02
N ILE A 209 3.23 27.36 6.83
CA ILE A 209 2.61 26.17 6.28
C ILE A 209 3.27 24.90 6.83
N PRO A 210 2.56 23.75 6.88
CA PRO A 210 3.19 22.45 7.23
C PRO A 210 4.28 22.07 6.24
N VAL A 211 5.43 21.63 6.79
CA VAL A 211 6.59 21.18 6.02
C VAL A 211 6.94 19.76 6.38
N PHE A 212 7.35 18.94 5.41
CA PHE A 212 7.55 17.52 5.58
C PHE A 212 8.92 17.06 5.06
N ASP A 213 9.57 16.22 5.85
CA ASP A 213 10.70 15.41 5.41
C ASP A 213 10.21 14.12 4.74
N LEU A 214 11.10 13.40 4.09
CA LEU A 214 10.76 12.16 3.37
C LEU A 214 10.26 11.04 4.28
N ASP A 215 10.73 10.99 5.52
CA ASP A 215 10.31 10.01 6.52
C ASP A 215 8.91 10.28 7.10
N SER A 216 8.38 11.48 6.90
CA SER A 216 7.05 11.88 7.37
C SER A 216 5.95 11.87 6.28
N ILE A 217 6.27 11.55 5.03
CA ILE A 217 5.28 11.44 3.95
C ILE A 217 4.20 10.39 4.28
N GLU A 218 4.54 9.36 5.05
CA GLU A 218 3.60 8.31 5.46
C GLU A 218 2.31 8.87 6.07
N CYS A 219 2.39 9.99 6.82
CA CYS A 219 1.22 10.60 7.44
C CYS A 219 0.32 11.37 6.47
N LEU A 220 0.78 11.65 5.25
CA LEU A 220 0.04 12.34 4.19
C LEU A 220 -0.73 11.37 3.30
N ILE A 221 -0.37 10.10 3.29
CA ILE A 221 -1.02 9.08 2.45
C ILE A 221 -2.36 8.70 3.05
N ASP A 222 -3.43 8.91 2.30
CA ASP A 222 -4.74 8.41 2.69
C ASP A 222 -4.84 6.92 2.36
N TRP A 223 -4.75 6.09 3.38
CA TRP A 223 -4.85 4.65 3.29
C TRP A 223 -6.23 4.14 2.86
N ARG A 224 -7.22 5.02 2.76
CA ARG A 224 -8.59 4.71 2.30
C ARG A 224 -8.76 4.92 0.80
N ASP A 225 -7.80 5.60 0.17
CA ASP A 225 -7.85 6.07 -1.22
C ASP A 225 -6.95 5.18 -2.12
N TYR A 226 -7.16 3.82 -2.05
CA TYR A 226 -6.58 2.84 -3.01
C TYR A 226 -7.37 1.54 -3.12
#